data_9fee8e9494c1151257afcb93f17b7c7d
#
_entry.id   9fee8e9494c1151257afcb93f17b7c7d
#
_cell.length_a   1.000
_cell.length_b   1.000
_cell.length_c   1.000
_cell.angle_alpha   90.00
_cell.angle_beta   90.00
_cell.angle_gamma   90.00
#
_symmetry.space_group_name_H-M   'P 1'
#
loop_
_entity.id
_entity.type
_entity.pdbx_description
1 polymer ?
#
loop_
_entity_poly.entity_id
_entity_poly.type
_entity_poly.pdbx_seq_one_letter_code
_entity_poly.pdbx_strand_id
1 'polypeptide(L)'
;KEKLTNGYNQAGYAVPYQYREYNYSSSLTHPEYVNGEVVENGTPVGYRTLQTFGVFQRPDNGITTDKWGIEYSLDFGKIDVIKTSILVDGAFFHTKTFDNSLKMSYETRYINNEPYPYVGLYVGGNNVGNGNLYQRLNTNLRLVTHIPQLRLVFTLGAQCVWMDKSKALSKYQGQCLAYMKDDDGNIVEGNVEKDKTYNKYINPVAYMDREGTIHPFTETEANDPVFQHMIKSGKSTYFVEDSLDPYFMLNLRMTKEIGRFASLSFYANNFTNAKPWRYYKSSGSDFRV
;
A
#
# COMPACT_ATOMS: atom_id res chain seq x y z
N LYS A 1 0.17 -13.36 -19.11
CA LYS A 1 -0.36 -12.04 -18.75
C LYS A 1 -1.76 -12.21 -18.21
N GLU A 2 -2.01 -11.72 -17.02
CA GLU A 2 -3.33 -11.75 -16.37
C GLU A 2 -3.76 -10.33 -16.02
N LYS A 3 -5.05 -10.05 -16.16
CA LYS A 3 -5.67 -8.82 -15.70
C LYS A 3 -6.88 -9.19 -14.84
N LEU A 4 -6.77 -8.92 -13.55
CA LEU A 4 -7.87 -9.03 -12.60
C LEU A 4 -8.58 -7.68 -12.52
N THR A 5 -9.88 -7.67 -12.78
CA THR A 5 -10.76 -6.53 -12.54
C THR A 5 -11.77 -6.91 -11.45
N ASN A 6 -12.38 -5.93 -10.82
CA ASN A 6 -13.38 -6.14 -9.77
C ASN A 6 -12.85 -6.84 -8.51
N GLY A 7 -11.58 -6.63 -8.16
CA GLY A 7 -11.08 -7.02 -6.84
C GLY A 7 -11.82 -6.28 -5.73
N TYR A 8 -12.14 -7.01 -4.65
CA TYR A 8 -12.92 -6.51 -3.53
C TYR A 8 -12.18 -5.41 -2.74
N ASN A 9 -12.89 -4.34 -2.43
CA ASN A 9 -12.50 -3.31 -1.48
C ASN A 9 -13.74 -2.62 -0.91
N GLN A 10 -13.57 -1.48 -0.24
CA GLN A 10 -14.64 -0.67 0.31
C GLN A 10 -14.65 0.72 -0.34
N ALA A 11 -15.80 1.14 -0.83
CA ALA A 11 -16.09 2.52 -1.16
C ALA A 11 -16.67 3.24 0.07
N GLY A 12 -16.42 4.54 0.16
CA GLY A 12 -17.02 5.40 1.17
C GLY A 12 -18.13 6.25 0.57
N TYR A 13 -19.17 6.49 1.34
CA TYR A 13 -20.20 7.47 0.99
C TYR A 13 -20.53 8.32 2.23
N ALA A 14 -21.06 9.51 2.00
CA ALA A 14 -21.47 10.41 3.06
C ALA A 14 -22.94 10.79 2.91
N VAL A 15 -23.56 11.06 4.06
CA VAL A 15 -24.94 11.53 4.13
C VAL A 15 -24.95 12.79 4.99
N PRO A 16 -25.45 13.93 4.47
CA PRO A 16 -25.65 15.11 5.27
C PRO A 16 -26.75 14.88 6.30
N TYR A 17 -26.56 15.32 7.52
CA TYR A 17 -27.59 15.27 8.56
C TYR A 17 -27.49 16.49 9.48
N GLN A 18 -28.60 16.78 10.16
CA GLN A 18 -28.67 17.86 11.14
C GLN A 18 -28.67 17.27 12.55
N TYR A 19 -28.04 17.99 13.48
CA TYR A 19 -28.07 17.68 14.89
C TYR A 19 -28.25 18.93 15.73
N ARG A 20 -28.75 18.74 16.98
CA ARG A 20 -28.86 19.82 17.93
C ARG A 20 -27.65 19.86 18.82
N GLU A 21 -26.95 20.98 18.84
CA GLU A 21 -25.91 21.26 19.82
C GLU A 21 -26.50 22.11 20.94
N TYR A 22 -26.63 21.50 22.11
CA TYR A 22 -27.22 22.17 23.28
C TYR A 22 -26.17 23.05 23.96
N ASN A 23 -26.65 24.20 24.52
CA ASN A 23 -25.81 25.13 25.27
C ASN A 23 -25.55 24.54 26.67
N TYR A 24 -24.51 23.73 26.82
CA TYR A 24 -24.07 23.22 28.10
C TYR A 24 -23.36 24.34 28.87
N SER A 25 -23.87 24.66 30.06
CA SER A 25 -23.14 25.44 31.04
C SER A 25 -22.74 24.59 32.23
N SER A 26 -21.74 25.01 32.99
CA SER A 26 -21.31 24.31 34.22
C SER A 26 -22.42 24.27 35.30
N SER A 27 -23.53 24.94 35.09
CA SER A 27 -24.71 24.95 35.95
C SER A 27 -25.74 23.88 35.61
N LEU A 28 -25.59 23.15 34.48
CA LEU A 28 -26.45 22.00 34.18
C LEU A 28 -26.01 20.82 35.05
N THR A 29 -26.82 20.47 36.03
CA THR A 29 -26.51 19.42 37.01
C THR A 29 -27.31 18.17 36.81
N HIS A 30 -28.54 18.28 36.29
CA HIS A 30 -29.48 17.17 36.11
C HIS A 30 -30.27 17.32 34.80
N PRO A 31 -29.61 17.25 33.63
CA PRO A 31 -30.33 17.35 32.37
C PRO A 31 -31.16 16.06 32.13
N GLU A 32 -32.40 16.22 31.74
CA GLU A 32 -33.33 15.17 31.39
C GLU A 32 -33.74 15.28 29.93
N TYR A 33 -34.10 14.16 29.30
CA TYR A 33 -34.65 14.13 27.97
C TYR A 33 -36.15 13.91 27.99
N VAL A 34 -36.91 14.94 27.70
CA VAL A 34 -38.38 14.91 27.80
C VAL A 34 -39.00 15.37 26.48
N ASN A 35 -39.85 14.52 25.88
CA ASN A 35 -40.58 14.81 24.64
C ASN A 35 -39.71 15.28 23.46
N GLY A 36 -38.49 14.75 23.36
CA GLY A 36 -37.59 15.08 22.28
C GLY A 36 -36.71 16.34 22.49
N GLU A 37 -36.72 16.89 23.71
CA GLU A 37 -35.93 18.03 24.11
C GLU A 37 -35.14 17.78 25.39
N VAL A 38 -33.96 18.41 25.50
CA VAL A 38 -33.20 18.41 26.75
C VAL A 38 -33.76 19.50 27.65
N VAL A 39 -34.12 19.15 28.87
CA VAL A 39 -34.61 20.09 29.89
C VAL A 39 -33.73 20.00 31.14
N GLU A 40 -33.59 21.10 31.85
CA GLU A 40 -32.95 21.18 33.16
C GLU A 40 -33.95 21.74 34.16
N ASN A 41 -34.28 20.95 35.17
CA ASN A 41 -35.31 21.30 36.16
C ASN A 41 -36.65 21.77 35.53
N GLY A 42 -37.08 21.05 34.47
CA GLY A 42 -38.32 21.35 33.75
C GLY A 42 -38.23 22.53 32.77
N THR A 43 -37.06 23.18 32.63
CA THR A 43 -36.83 24.28 31.67
C THR A 43 -36.08 23.77 30.46
N PRO A 44 -36.53 24.03 29.20
CA PRO A 44 -35.83 23.65 28.00
C PRO A 44 -34.43 24.27 27.92
N VAL A 45 -33.43 23.46 27.62
CA VAL A 45 -32.04 23.91 27.36
C VAL A 45 -31.95 24.43 25.92
N GLY A 46 -31.47 25.68 25.77
CA GLY A 46 -31.26 26.26 24.46
C GLY A 46 -30.28 25.46 23.60
N TYR A 47 -30.56 25.36 22.31
CA TYR A 47 -29.71 24.68 21.35
C TYR A 47 -29.60 25.47 20.04
N ARG A 48 -28.58 25.17 19.27
CA ARG A 48 -28.49 25.54 17.86
C ARG A 48 -28.53 24.30 17.00
N THR A 49 -29.11 24.39 15.80
CA THR A 49 -29.10 23.30 14.82
C THR A 49 -27.88 23.44 13.94
N LEU A 50 -27.06 22.41 13.90
CA LEU A 50 -25.88 22.35 13.08
C LEU A 50 -26.06 21.26 12.02
N GLN A 51 -25.42 21.42 10.87
CA GLN A 51 -25.39 20.46 9.81
C GLN A 51 -23.99 19.89 9.65
N THR A 52 -23.89 18.56 9.51
CA THR A 52 -22.63 17.84 9.34
C THR A 52 -22.86 16.60 8.46
N PHE A 53 -21.87 15.72 8.37
CA PHE A 53 -21.91 14.53 7.53
C PHE A 53 -21.59 13.27 8.34
N GLY A 54 -22.40 12.23 8.14
CA GLY A 54 -22.07 10.85 8.50
C GLY A 54 -21.34 10.19 7.33
N VAL A 55 -20.16 9.63 7.59
CA VAL A 55 -19.39 8.89 6.57
C VAL A 55 -19.48 7.40 6.84
N PHE A 56 -19.85 6.65 5.82
CA PHE A 56 -20.09 5.22 5.87
C PHE A 56 -19.27 4.50 4.81
N GLN A 57 -19.12 3.19 4.95
CA GLN A 57 -18.42 2.33 3.99
C GLN A 57 -19.36 1.27 3.45
N ARG A 58 -19.17 0.93 2.18
CA ARG A 58 -19.88 -0.17 1.52
C ARG A 58 -18.90 -1.02 0.71
N PRO A 59 -19.17 -2.32 0.51
CA PRO A 59 -18.39 -3.16 -0.38
C PRO A 59 -18.33 -2.58 -1.79
N ASP A 60 -17.16 -2.68 -2.43
CA ASP A 60 -16.92 -2.23 -3.79
C ASP A 60 -15.92 -3.15 -4.50
N ASN A 61 -15.94 -3.16 -5.81
CA ASN A 61 -15.08 -3.95 -6.67
C ASN A 61 -14.14 -3.05 -7.49
N GLY A 62 -13.50 -2.09 -6.83
CA GLY A 62 -12.66 -1.06 -7.45
C GLY A 62 -11.22 -1.48 -7.74
N ILE A 63 -10.77 -2.66 -7.25
CA ILE A 63 -9.38 -3.08 -7.44
C ILE A 63 -9.16 -3.68 -8.83
N THR A 64 -8.14 -3.17 -9.51
CA THR A 64 -7.63 -3.71 -10.78
C THR A 64 -6.18 -4.12 -10.60
N THR A 65 -5.84 -5.34 -11.01
CA THR A 65 -4.48 -5.85 -10.98
C THR A 65 -4.07 -6.32 -12.37
N ASP A 66 -2.97 -5.80 -12.90
CA ASP A 66 -2.34 -6.23 -14.14
C ASP A 66 -1.05 -6.96 -13.79
N LYS A 67 -0.98 -8.26 -14.12
CA LYS A 67 0.18 -9.10 -13.89
C LYS A 67 0.71 -9.62 -15.20
N TRP A 68 2.01 -9.56 -15.36
CA TRP A 68 2.71 -10.26 -16.41
C TRP A 68 4.06 -10.75 -15.92
N GLY A 69 4.60 -11.76 -16.56
CA GLY A 69 5.88 -12.33 -16.18
C GLY A 69 6.40 -13.29 -17.22
N ILE A 70 7.62 -13.71 -17.00
CA ILE A 70 8.32 -14.72 -17.78
C ILE A 70 8.86 -15.73 -16.78
N GLU A 71 8.54 -17.01 -17.00
CA GLU A 71 9.11 -18.13 -16.27
C GLU A 71 9.97 -18.93 -17.22
N TYR A 72 11.08 -19.44 -16.74
CA TYR A 72 11.98 -20.29 -17.50
C TYR A 72 12.46 -21.46 -16.66
N SER A 73 12.65 -22.60 -17.33
CA SER A 73 13.25 -23.80 -16.74
C SER A 73 14.14 -24.45 -17.78
N LEU A 74 15.40 -24.64 -17.44
CA LEU A 74 16.43 -25.22 -18.29
C LEU A 74 16.97 -26.45 -17.56
N ASP A 75 16.66 -27.62 -18.08
CA ASP A 75 17.21 -28.89 -17.62
C ASP A 75 18.34 -29.34 -18.56
N PHE A 76 19.57 -29.29 -18.09
CA PHE A 76 20.75 -29.73 -18.85
C PHE A 76 20.99 -31.24 -18.73
N GLY A 77 20.10 -31.93 -18.00
CA GLY A 77 20.24 -33.34 -17.75
C GLY A 77 21.45 -33.69 -16.89
N LYS A 78 21.89 -34.92 -17.00
CA LYS A 78 23.07 -35.44 -16.29
C LYS A 78 24.31 -35.34 -17.16
N ILE A 79 25.32 -34.62 -16.68
CA ILE A 79 26.66 -34.59 -17.29
C ILE A 79 27.47 -35.77 -16.73
N ASP A 80 27.69 -36.80 -17.56
CA ASP A 80 28.29 -38.05 -17.08
C ASP A 80 29.72 -37.91 -16.55
N VAL A 81 30.52 -37.01 -17.09
CA VAL A 81 31.91 -36.77 -16.67
C VAL A 81 31.98 -36.38 -15.21
N ILE A 82 31.09 -35.48 -14.78
CA ILE A 82 31.03 -34.95 -13.40
C ILE A 82 29.91 -35.62 -12.57
N LYS A 83 29.17 -36.55 -13.14
CA LYS A 83 28.05 -37.25 -12.49
C LYS A 83 27.02 -36.33 -11.89
N THR A 84 26.82 -35.14 -12.49
CA THR A 84 25.99 -34.07 -11.96
C THR A 84 24.85 -33.72 -12.91
N SER A 85 23.62 -33.65 -12.39
CA SER A 85 22.47 -33.10 -13.09
C SER A 85 22.34 -31.62 -12.72
N ILE A 86 22.03 -30.78 -13.72
CA ILE A 86 21.94 -29.34 -13.58
C ILE A 86 20.54 -28.89 -14.01
N LEU A 87 19.83 -28.22 -13.09
CA LEU A 87 18.56 -27.60 -13.36
C LEU A 87 18.66 -26.10 -12.99
N VAL A 88 18.25 -25.25 -13.91
CA VAL A 88 18.13 -23.79 -13.69
C VAL A 88 16.70 -23.40 -13.96
N ASP A 89 16.06 -22.78 -13.00
CA ASP A 89 14.73 -22.21 -13.15
C ASP A 89 14.68 -20.79 -12.60
N GLY A 90 13.73 -20.02 -13.06
CA GLY A 90 13.56 -18.67 -12.57
C GLY A 90 12.33 -18.00 -13.14
N ALA A 91 12.07 -16.82 -12.59
CA ALA A 91 10.91 -16.04 -12.98
C ALA A 91 11.16 -14.54 -12.83
N PHE A 92 10.60 -13.80 -13.76
CA PHE A 92 10.38 -12.36 -13.64
C PHE A 92 8.90 -12.09 -13.50
N PHE A 93 8.51 -11.31 -12.48
CA PHE A 93 7.15 -10.88 -12.24
C PHE A 93 7.06 -9.36 -12.22
N HIS A 94 6.03 -8.85 -12.88
CA HIS A 94 5.61 -7.46 -12.83
C HIS A 94 4.13 -7.42 -12.47
N THR A 95 3.82 -6.80 -11.33
CA THR A 95 2.45 -6.68 -10.83
C THR A 95 2.14 -5.20 -10.60
N LYS A 96 1.07 -4.72 -11.21
CA LYS A 96 0.58 -3.36 -11.05
C LYS A 96 -0.86 -3.40 -10.58
N THR A 97 -1.12 -2.86 -9.41
CA THR A 97 -2.45 -2.86 -8.79
C THR A 97 -2.91 -1.43 -8.59
N PHE A 98 -4.18 -1.16 -8.87
CA PHE A 98 -4.86 0.08 -8.53
C PHE A 98 -6.16 -0.20 -7.81
N ASP A 99 -6.44 0.60 -6.79
CA ASP A 99 -7.75 0.73 -6.16
C ASP A 99 -8.41 1.99 -6.68
N ASN A 100 -9.47 1.84 -7.47
CA ASN A 100 -10.24 2.92 -8.04
C ASN A 100 -11.55 3.18 -7.29
N SER A 101 -11.74 2.54 -6.12
CA SER A 101 -12.88 2.78 -5.25
C SER A 101 -12.88 4.22 -4.75
N LEU A 102 -14.01 4.89 -4.85
CA LEU A 102 -14.19 6.23 -4.33
C LEU A 102 -14.46 6.19 -2.83
N LYS A 103 -13.72 6.97 -2.06
CA LYS A 103 -13.85 7.08 -0.61
C LYS A 103 -14.12 8.51 -0.22
N MET A 104 -15.23 8.73 0.47
CA MET A 104 -15.54 10.01 1.08
C MET A 104 -14.79 10.15 2.40
N SER A 105 -14.22 11.31 2.64
CA SER A 105 -13.54 11.66 3.88
C SER A 105 -13.98 13.04 4.32
N TYR A 106 -14.50 13.11 5.53
CA TYR A 106 -14.95 14.36 6.15
C TYR A 106 -13.87 14.91 7.08
N GLU A 107 -13.63 16.20 7.02
CA GLU A 107 -12.74 16.92 7.93
C GLU A 107 -13.51 17.43 9.14
N THR A 108 -13.16 16.96 10.33
CA THR A 108 -13.78 17.36 11.60
C THR A 108 -13.29 18.74 12.05
N ARG A 109 -13.52 19.77 11.24
CA ARG A 109 -13.15 21.15 11.51
C ARG A 109 -14.38 22.03 11.62
N TYR A 110 -14.21 23.17 12.29
CA TYR A 110 -15.20 24.22 12.36
C TYR A 110 -14.68 25.47 11.65
N ILE A 111 -15.53 26.10 10.85
CA ILE A 111 -15.29 27.40 10.24
C ILE A 111 -16.39 28.31 10.74
N ASN A 112 -16.02 29.43 11.37
CA ASN A 112 -16.97 30.39 11.99
C ASN A 112 -17.97 29.73 12.96
N ASN A 113 -17.49 28.78 13.79
CA ASN A 113 -18.31 28.01 14.72
C ASN A 113 -19.33 27.05 14.06
N GLU A 114 -19.22 26.80 12.76
CA GLU A 114 -20.03 25.87 12.01
C GLU A 114 -19.15 24.66 11.60
N PRO A 115 -19.67 23.41 11.59
CA PRO A 115 -18.95 22.27 11.06
C PRO A 115 -18.55 22.51 9.60
N TYR A 116 -17.42 21.95 9.19
CA TYR A 116 -16.90 22.10 7.83
C TYR A 116 -17.98 21.70 6.80
N PRO A 117 -18.24 22.53 5.77
CA PRO A 117 -19.42 22.37 4.92
C PRO A 117 -19.24 21.37 3.77
N TYR A 118 -18.10 20.71 3.64
CA TYR A 118 -17.79 19.86 2.50
C TYR A 118 -17.19 18.51 2.91
N VAL A 119 -17.39 17.51 2.06
CA VAL A 119 -16.78 16.18 2.16
C VAL A 119 -15.98 15.90 0.89
N GLY A 120 -14.69 15.60 1.02
CA GLY A 120 -13.84 15.26 -0.11
C GLY A 120 -14.05 13.81 -0.59
N LEU A 121 -14.07 13.60 -1.89
CA LEU A 121 -14.06 12.29 -2.55
C LEU A 121 -12.65 11.99 -3.04
N TYR A 122 -12.07 10.89 -2.54
CA TYR A 122 -10.71 10.46 -2.86
C TYR A 122 -10.75 9.10 -3.54
N VAL A 123 -9.76 8.83 -4.38
CA VAL A 123 -9.61 7.52 -5.03
C VAL A 123 -8.67 6.65 -4.20
N GLY A 124 -9.09 5.42 -3.91
CA GLY A 124 -8.31 4.43 -3.18
C GLY A 124 -8.10 4.80 -1.71
N GLY A 125 -6.93 5.27 -1.35
CA GLY A 125 -6.59 5.69 0.02
C GLY A 125 -6.22 7.15 0.11
N ASN A 126 -6.46 7.75 1.26
CA ASN A 126 -6.21 9.18 1.49
C ASN A 126 -4.73 9.53 1.64
N ASN A 127 -3.86 8.55 1.93
CA ASN A 127 -2.55 8.85 2.48
C ASN A 127 -1.37 8.44 1.60
N VAL A 128 -1.56 7.52 0.65
CA VAL A 128 -0.43 6.85 -0.03
C VAL A 128 -0.57 6.82 -1.55
N GLY A 129 -1.67 7.31 -2.10
CA GLY A 129 -2.05 7.09 -3.48
C GLY A 129 -2.97 5.87 -3.60
N ASN A 130 -3.27 5.45 -4.82
CA ASN A 130 -4.26 4.42 -5.08
C ASN A 130 -3.70 3.18 -5.79
N GLY A 131 -2.38 3.04 -5.87
CA GLY A 131 -1.80 1.89 -6.55
C GLY A 131 -0.43 1.49 -6.02
N ASN A 132 0.01 0.33 -6.48
CA ASN A 132 1.32 -0.22 -6.19
C ASN A 132 1.89 -0.93 -7.42
N LEU A 133 3.18 -0.75 -7.65
CA LEU A 133 3.98 -1.49 -8.60
C LEU A 133 4.94 -2.40 -7.84
N TYR A 134 4.93 -3.69 -8.16
CA TYR A 134 5.85 -4.68 -7.63
C TYR A 134 6.56 -5.42 -8.76
N GLN A 135 7.88 -5.57 -8.64
CA GLN A 135 8.71 -6.27 -9.60
C GLN A 135 9.67 -7.20 -8.87
N ARG A 136 9.80 -8.41 -9.37
CA ARG A 136 10.76 -9.38 -8.83
C ARG A 136 11.37 -10.22 -9.94
N LEU A 137 12.69 -10.43 -9.86
CA LEU A 137 13.45 -11.35 -10.70
C LEU A 137 14.25 -12.28 -9.81
N ASN A 138 14.04 -13.57 -9.95
CA ASN A 138 14.78 -14.60 -9.22
C ASN A 138 15.24 -15.73 -10.16
N THR A 139 16.33 -16.38 -9.78
CA THR A 139 16.86 -17.59 -10.42
C THR A 139 17.20 -18.60 -9.35
N ASN A 140 16.86 -19.86 -9.57
CA ASN A 140 17.28 -20.98 -8.77
C ASN A 140 18.19 -21.89 -9.61
N LEU A 141 19.27 -22.35 -9.02
CA LEU A 141 20.16 -23.37 -9.58
C LEU A 141 20.10 -24.59 -8.66
N ARG A 142 19.91 -25.76 -9.23
CA ARG A 142 19.99 -27.02 -8.51
C ARG A 142 20.98 -27.92 -9.18
N LEU A 143 22.02 -28.31 -8.45
CA LEU A 143 23.02 -29.28 -8.85
C LEU A 143 22.84 -30.55 -8.03
N VAL A 144 22.69 -31.71 -8.69
CA VAL A 144 22.59 -33.00 -8.02
C VAL A 144 23.74 -33.90 -8.52
N THR A 145 24.71 -34.14 -7.65
CA THR A 145 25.89 -34.95 -7.93
C THR A 145 25.76 -36.30 -7.23
N HIS A 146 25.81 -37.37 -7.98
CA HIS A 146 25.80 -38.73 -7.44
C HIS A 146 27.17 -39.36 -7.60
N ILE A 147 27.78 -39.80 -6.49
CA ILE A 147 29.06 -40.48 -6.40
C ILE A 147 28.80 -41.96 -6.00
N PRO A 148 28.58 -42.87 -6.94
CA PRO A 148 28.16 -44.24 -6.63
C PRO A 148 29.20 -45.02 -5.79
N GLN A 149 30.50 -44.77 -6.02
CA GLN A 149 31.59 -45.45 -5.31
C GLN A 149 31.54 -45.16 -3.79
N LEU A 150 31.09 -43.97 -3.43
CA LEU A 150 30.94 -43.53 -2.04
C LEU A 150 29.51 -43.67 -1.54
N ARG A 151 28.56 -44.05 -2.39
CA ARG A 151 27.12 -44.04 -2.10
C ARG A 151 26.68 -42.69 -1.50
N LEU A 152 27.15 -41.60 -2.12
CA LEU A 152 26.87 -40.24 -1.71
C LEU A 152 26.09 -39.52 -2.81
N VAL A 153 25.09 -38.73 -2.36
CA VAL A 153 24.36 -37.78 -3.19
C VAL A 153 24.53 -36.40 -2.58
N PHE A 154 25.06 -35.47 -3.36
CA PHE A 154 25.13 -34.07 -3.02
C PHE A 154 24.09 -33.29 -3.80
N THR A 155 23.31 -32.47 -3.12
CA THR A 155 22.41 -31.51 -3.76
C THR A 155 22.82 -30.10 -3.29
N LEU A 156 23.31 -29.30 -4.23
CA LEU A 156 23.57 -27.90 -4.01
C LEU A 156 22.42 -27.10 -4.64
N GLY A 157 21.71 -26.31 -3.83
CA GLY A 157 20.72 -25.34 -4.28
C GLY A 157 21.27 -23.92 -4.12
N ALA A 158 21.24 -23.15 -5.18
CA ALA A 158 21.52 -21.71 -5.12
C ALA A 158 20.26 -20.94 -5.49
N GLN A 159 19.83 -20.04 -4.65
CA GLN A 159 18.74 -19.09 -4.92
C GLN A 159 19.33 -17.71 -5.08
N CYS A 160 19.08 -17.08 -6.21
CA CYS A 160 19.46 -15.69 -6.46
C CYS A 160 18.20 -14.83 -6.61
N VAL A 161 18.11 -13.77 -5.86
CA VAL A 161 17.17 -12.68 -6.09
C VAL A 161 17.96 -11.52 -6.68
N TRP A 162 17.73 -11.24 -7.96
CA TRP A 162 18.40 -10.19 -8.71
C TRP A 162 17.74 -8.82 -8.49
N MET A 163 16.43 -8.85 -8.31
CA MET A 163 15.63 -7.66 -8.17
C MET A 163 14.40 -7.98 -7.33
N ASP A 164 14.11 -7.14 -6.36
CA ASP A 164 12.85 -7.12 -5.59
C ASP A 164 12.56 -5.67 -5.27
N LYS A 165 11.57 -5.09 -5.93
CA LYS A 165 11.28 -3.67 -5.88
C LYS A 165 9.80 -3.42 -5.74
N SER A 166 9.45 -2.38 -4.99
CA SER A 166 8.08 -1.90 -4.89
C SER A 166 8.01 -0.38 -4.93
N LYS A 167 6.93 0.15 -5.48
CA LYS A 167 6.69 1.60 -5.57
C LYS A 167 5.21 1.90 -5.47
N ALA A 168 4.84 2.86 -4.63
CA ALA A 168 3.49 3.39 -4.61
C ALA A 168 3.19 4.19 -5.87
N LEU A 169 1.96 4.11 -6.34
CA LEU A 169 1.46 4.82 -7.51
C LEU A 169 0.25 5.67 -7.13
N SER A 170 0.03 6.76 -7.87
CA SER A 170 -1.14 7.60 -7.70
C SER A 170 -1.65 8.01 -9.08
N LYS A 171 -2.69 7.30 -9.56
CA LYS A 171 -3.25 7.54 -10.89
C LYS A 171 -4.72 7.15 -10.97
N TYR A 172 -5.52 8.04 -11.54
CA TYR A 172 -6.93 7.80 -11.82
C TYR A 172 -7.33 8.39 -13.16
N GLN A 173 -7.99 7.62 -14.02
CA GLN A 173 -8.45 8.05 -15.36
C GLN A 173 -7.36 8.77 -16.19
N GLY A 174 -6.10 8.33 -16.06
CA GLY A 174 -4.97 8.93 -16.77
C GLY A 174 -4.27 10.07 -16.04
N GLN A 175 -4.88 10.66 -15.02
CA GLN A 175 -4.33 11.78 -14.27
C GLN A 175 -3.55 11.32 -13.03
N CYS A 176 -2.50 12.04 -12.67
CA CYS A 176 -1.81 11.88 -11.40
C CYS A 176 -2.61 12.61 -10.31
N LEU A 177 -2.98 11.89 -9.23
CA LEU A 177 -3.75 12.46 -8.12
C LEU A 177 -2.85 13.11 -7.07
N ALA A 178 -1.61 12.66 -6.98
CA ALA A 178 -0.66 13.17 -6.00
C ALA A 178 0.45 13.95 -6.70
N TYR A 179 0.78 15.09 -6.16
CA TYR A 179 1.89 15.92 -6.61
C TYR A 179 2.81 16.24 -5.44
N MET A 180 4.03 16.66 -5.74
CA MET A 180 5.03 17.05 -4.76
C MET A 180 5.36 18.53 -4.94
N LYS A 181 5.71 19.18 -3.82
CA LYS A 181 6.28 20.52 -3.85
C LYS A 181 7.66 20.48 -3.21
N ASP A 182 8.59 21.25 -3.78
CA ASP A 182 9.88 21.53 -3.17
C ASP A 182 9.74 22.56 -2.01
N ASP A 183 10.87 22.89 -1.38
CA ASP A 183 10.90 23.84 -0.27
C ASP A 183 10.50 25.27 -0.69
N ASP A 184 10.62 25.61 -1.96
CA ASP A 184 10.19 26.87 -2.54
C ASP A 184 8.72 26.87 -2.96
N GLY A 185 8.02 25.73 -2.83
CA GLY A 185 6.61 25.56 -3.14
C GLY A 185 6.32 25.23 -4.62
N ASN A 186 7.33 24.99 -5.46
CA ASN A 186 7.11 24.61 -6.84
C ASN A 186 6.68 23.15 -6.96
N ILE A 187 5.78 22.88 -7.91
CA ILE A 187 5.35 21.50 -8.21
C ILE A 187 6.51 20.77 -8.89
N VAL A 188 6.88 19.63 -8.31
CA VAL A 188 7.90 18.74 -8.84
C VAL A 188 7.21 17.52 -9.44
N GLU A 189 7.32 17.36 -10.77
CA GLU A 189 6.85 16.18 -11.49
C GLU A 189 8.03 15.24 -11.74
N GLY A 190 7.86 13.95 -11.41
CA GLY A 190 8.79 12.91 -11.79
C GLY A 190 9.87 12.58 -10.75
N ASN A 191 11.13 12.59 -11.13
CA ASN A 191 12.24 12.08 -10.31
C ASN A 191 12.54 12.98 -9.12
N VAL A 192 12.34 12.42 -7.93
CA VAL A 192 12.72 13.05 -6.66
C VAL A 192 14.23 12.90 -6.49
N GLU A 193 14.94 13.98 -6.22
CA GLU A 193 16.35 13.92 -5.88
C GLU A 193 16.58 13.16 -4.57
N LYS A 194 17.61 12.31 -4.55
CA LYS A 194 17.83 11.33 -3.48
C LYS A 194 18.00 11.95 -2.09
N ASP A 195 18.48 13.19 -2.02
CA ASP A 195 18.87 13.86 -0.77
C ASP A 195 17.94 15.02 -0.40
N LYS A 196 16.85 15.23 -1.13
CA LYS A 196 15.85 16.26 -0.84
C LYS A 196 14.54 15.67 -0.30
N THR A 197 13.94 16.38 0.64
CA THR A 197 12.60 16.03 1.16
C THR A 197 11.57 16.89 0.45
N TYR A 198 10.54 16.27 -0.08
CA TYR A 198 9.42 16.94 -0.73
C TYR A 198 8.15 16.71 0.08
N ASN A 199 7.23 17.64 0.05
CA ASN A 199 5.90 17.46 0.60
C ASN A 199 4.97 16.88 -0.48
N LYS A 200 4.26 15.84 -0.11
CA LYS A 200 3.27 15.20 -0.97
C LYS A 200 1.89 15.80 -0.69
N TYR A 201 1.15 16.08 -1.74
CA TYR A 201 -0.23 16.56 -1.70
C TYR A 201 -1.12 15.63 -2.51
N ILE A 202 -2.32 15.34 -2.01
CA ILE A 202 -3.32 14.54 -2.71
C ILE A 202 -4.62 15.32 -2.70
N ASN A 203 -5.09 15.70 -3.88
CA ASN A 203 -6.37 16.35 -4.06
C ASN A 203 -7.50 15.31 -4.07
N PRO A 204 -8.69 15.67 -3.55
CA PRO A 204 -9.89 14.92 -3.87
C PRO A 204 -10.19 15.03 -5.39
N VAL A 205 -10.90 14.07 -5.94
CA VAL A 205 -11.37 14.14 -7.35
C VAL A 205 -12.67 14.92 -7.47
N ALA A 206 -13.41 15.01 -6.38
CA ALA A 206 -14.66 15.74 -6.26
C ALA A 206 -14.92 16.06 -4.79
N TYR A 207 -15.94 16.86 -4.52
CA TYR A 207 -16.44 17.11 -3.16
C TYR A 207 -17.97 17.15 -3.14
N MET A 208 -18.56 16.91 -1.99
CA MET A 208 -20.00 17.00 -1.75
C MET A 208 -20.28 18.16 -0.80
N ASP A 209 -21.30 18.95 -1.12
CA ASP A 209 -21.80 20.04 -0.31
C ASP A 209 -22.84 19.57 0.75
N ARG A 210 -23.37 20.51 1.53
CA ARG A 210 -24.39 20.27 2.57
C ARG A 210 -25.73 19.79 2.02
N GLU A 211 -26.03 20.07 0.77
CA GLU A 211 -27.22 19.66 0.04
C GLU A 211 -27.08 18.23 -0.52
N GLY A 212 -25.88 17.65 -0.45
CA GLY A 212 -25.56 16.33 -0.97
C GLY A 212 -25.19 16.34 -2.44
N THR A 213 -24.99 17.51 -3.05
CA THR A 213 -24.58 17.66 -4.44
C THR A 213 -23.07 17.43 -4.59
N ILE A 214 -22.67 16.66 -5.60
CA ILE A 214 -21.27 16.37 -5.89
C ILE A 214 -20.76 17.32 -6.96
N HIS A 215 -19.65 18.01 -6.64
CA HIS A 215 -18.96 18.96 -7.50
C HIS A 215 -17.56 18.46 -7.86
N PRO A 216 -17.04 18.72 -9.08
CA PRO A 216 -15.65 18.41 -9.40
C PRO A 216 -14.71 19.27 -8.57
N PHE A 217 -13.56 18.70 -8.17
CA PHE A 217 -12.50 19.46 -7.51
C PHE A 217 -11.47 19.88 -8.57
N THR A 218 -11.34 21.17 -8.79
CA THR A 218 -10.50 21.77 -9.85
C THR A 218 -9.37 22.60 -9.24
N GLU A 219 -8.55 23.21 -10.08
CA GLU A 219 -7.53 24.16 -9.64
C GLU A 219 -8.12 25.38 -8.91
N THR A 220 -9.34 25.76 -9.23
CA THR A 220 -10.03 26.86 -8.56
C THR A 220 -10.23 26.53 -7.08
N GLU A 221 -10.77 25.35 -6.80
CA GLU A 221 -10.97 24.87 -5.42
C GLU A 221 -9.62 24.65 -4.72
N ALA A 222 -8.63 24.12 -5.43
CA ALA A 222 -7.30 23.87 -4.86
C ALA A 222 -6.59 25.15 -4.38
N ASN A 223 -6.92 26.31 -4.97
CA ASN A 223 -6.37 27.60 -4.59
C ASN A 223 -7.23 28.38 -3.58
N ASP A 224 -8.45 27.91 -3.30
CA ASP A 224 -9.33 28.55 -2.31
C ASP A 224 -9.00 28.06 -0.89
N PRO A 225 -8.73 28.97 0.07
CA PRO A 225 -8.40 28.62 1.45
C PRO A 225 -9.42 27.70 2.14
N VAL A 226 -10.71 27.82 1.80
CA VAL A 226 -11.77 26.99 2.36
C VAL A 226 -11.60 25.54 1.96
N PHE A 227 -11.27 25.26 0.70
CA PHE A 227 -11.11 23.91 0.15
C PHE A 227 -9.74 23.30 0.43
N GLN A 228 -8.72 24.09 0.78
CA GLN A 228 -7.39 23.56 1.11
C GLN A 228 -7.40 22.56 2.27
N HIS A 229 -8.41 22.62 3.15
CA HIS A 229 -8.57 21.64 4.22
C HIS A 229 -8.84 20.21 3.71
N MET A 230 -9.31 20.05 2.49
CA MET A 230 -9.50 18.75 1.87
C MET A 230 -8.24 18.22 1.17
N ILE A 231 -7.21 19.04 0.96
CA ILE A 231 -5.97 18.58 0.36
C ILE A 231 -5.18 17.80 1.41
N LYS A 232 -5.02 16.50 1.19
CA LYS A 232 -4.25 15.64 2.09
C LYS A 232 -2.75 15.83 1.85
N SER A 233 -2.00 15.98 2.92
CA SER A 233 -0.54 16.14 2.85
C SER A 233 0.20 15.01 3.56
N GLY A 234 1.46 14.81 3.21
CA GLY A 234 2.32 13.82 3.82
C GLY A 234 3.72 13.84 3.21
N LYS A 235 4.63 13.01 3.74
CA LYS A 235 5.99 12.93 3.21
C LYS A 235 6.02 12.29 1.82
N SER A 236 6.85 12.84 0.94
CA SER A 236 7.01 12.39 -0.45
C SER A 236 7.67 11.01 -0.58
N THR A 237 8.29 10.50 0.48
CA THR A 237 8.97 9.20 0.48
C THR A 237 8.08 8.04 0.04
N TYR A 238 6.77 8.18 0.11
CA TYR A 238 5.83 7.16 -0.37
C TYR A 238 5.97 6.77 -1.84
N PHE A 239 6.43 7.69 -2.69
CA PHE A 239 6.58 7.42 -4.12
C PHE A 239 8.00 7.02 -4.51
N VAL A 240 8.91 6.93 -3.55
CA VAL A 240 10.25 6.43 -3.77
C VAL A 240 10.22 4.90 -3.85
N GLU A 241 11.01 4.34 -4.74
CA GLU A 241 11.11 2.89 -4.90
C GLU A 241 11.80 2.24 -3.71
N ASP A 242 11.13 1.28 -3.08
CA ASP A 242 11.72 0.40 -2.11
C ASP A 242 12.39 -0.77 -2.83
N SER A 243 13.57 -1.18 -2.40
CA SER A 243 14.34 -2.21 -3.05
C SER A 243 15.07 -3.11 -2.07
N LEU A 244 15.34 -4.33 -2.52
CA LEU A 244 16.21 -5.30 -1.86
C LEU A 244 17.48 -5.44 -2.70
N ASP A 245 18.64 -5.43 -2.04
CA ASP A 245 19.90 -5.72 -2.73
C ASP A 245 19.88 -7.13 -3.32
N PRO A 246 20.49 -7.34 -4.50
CA PRO A 246 20.70 -8.68 -5.03
C PRO A 246 21.44 -9.56 -4.03
N TYR A 247 20.98 -10.79 -3.84
CA TYR A 247 21.60 -11.72 -2.90
C TYR A 247 21.50 -13.17 -3.36
N PHE A 248 22.41 -13.97 -2.83
CA PHE A 248 22.50 -15.40 -3.08
C PHE A 248 22.36 -16.17 -1.77
N MET A 249 21.48 -17.15 -1.73
CA MET A 249 21.41 -18.14 -0.67
C MET A 249 21.86 -19.49 -1.21
N LEU A 250 22.82 -20.12 -0.52
CA LEU A 250 23.28 -21.44 -0.85
C LEU A 250 22.79 -22.44 0.18
N ASN A 251 22.22 -23.54 -0.31
CA ASN A 251 21.71 -24.64 0.48
C ASN A 251 22.42 -25.94 0.05
N LEU A 252 22.87 -26.72 1.00
CA LEU A 252 23.53 -27.99 0.75
C LEU A 252 22.76 -29.12 1.44
N ARG A 253 22.52 -30.19 0.68
CA ARG A 253 22.10 -31.47 1.21
C ARG A 253 23.10 -32.54 0.81
N MET A 254 23.57 -33.30 1.77
CA MET A 254 24.42 -34.46 1.55
C MET A 254 23.71 -35.68 2.13
N THR A 255 23.51 -36.71 1.29
CA THR A 255 22.90 -37.97 1.70
C THR A 255 23.89 -39.12 1.49
N LYS A 256 24.19 -39.85 2.55
CA LYS A 256 25.01 -41.07 2.57
C LYS A 256 24.11 -42.29 2.72
N GLU A 257 24.17 -43.21 1.77
CA GLU A 257 23.51 -44.52 1.87
C GLU A 257 24.39 -45.46 2.70
N ILE A 258 23.81 -46.13 3.67
CA ILE A 258 24.45 -47.09 4.56
C ILE A 258 23.85 -48.45 4.32
N GLY A 259 24.63 -49.32 3.62
CA GLY A 259 24.13 -50.60 3.23
C GLY A 259 22.95 -50.49 2.24
N ARG A 260 21.92 -51.37 2.42
CA ARG A 260 20.70 -51.38 1.61
C ARG A 260 19.46 -50.92 2.35
N PHE A 261 19.59 -50.56 3.62
CA PHE A 261 18.45 -50.39 4.53
C PHE A 261 18.45 -49.03 5.28
N ALA A 262 19.51 -48.25 5.19
CA ALA A 262 19.58 -46.96 5.91
C ALA A 262 20.19 -45.85 5.05
N SER A 263 19.84 -44.63 5.33
CA SER A 263 20.51 -43.42 4.80
C SER A 263 20.61 -42.34 5.87
N LEU A 264 21.71 -41.61 5.83
CA LEU A 264 21.95 -40.44 6.69
C LEU A 264 22.00 -39.18 5.82
N SER A 265 21.23 -38.20 6.17
CA SER A 265 21.21 -36.91 5.45
C SER A 265 21.65 -35.76 6.38
N PHE A 266 22.53 -34.95 5.85
CA PHE A 266 22.97 -33.66 6.44
C PHE A 266 22.40 -32.51 5.60
N TYR A 267 21.91 -31.47 6.24
CA TYR A 267 21.36 -30.28 5.62
C TYR A 267 22.05 -29.04 6.17
N ALA A 268 22.44 -28.14 5.29
CA ALA A 268 22.90 -26.81 5.62
C ALA A 268 22.14 -25.79 4.78
N ASN A 269 21.24 -25.06 5.40
CA ASN A 269 20.43 -24.04 4.73
C ASN A 269 21.09 -22.67 4.92
N ASN A 270 21.11 -21.87 3.84
CA ASN A 270 21.73 -20.55 3.84
C ASN A 270 23.12 -20.53 4.51
N PHE A 271 23.99 -21.49 4.14
CA PHE A 271 25.30 -21.63 4.77
C PHE A 271 26.26 -20.46 4.43
N THR A 272 25.91 -19.63 3.44
CA THR A 272 26.57 -18.37 3.15
C THR A 272 26.16 -17.26 4.10
N ASN A 273 25.16 -17.49 4.97
CA ASN A 273 24.59 -16.50 5.89
C ASN A 273 24.20 -15.20 5.18
N ALA A 274 23.57 -15.36 3.99
CA ALA A 274 23.10 -14.22 3.21
C ALA A 274 22.06 -13.42 4.01
N LYS A 275 22.33 -12.14 4.20
CA LYS A 275 21.50 -11.18 4.92
C LYS A 275 21.42 -9.91 4.08
N PRO A 276 20.56 -9.85 3.06
CA PRO A 276 20.46 -8.69 2.19
C PRO A 276 19.95 -7.46 2.93
N TRP A 277 20.35 -6.29 2.48
CA TRP A 277 19.76 -5.03 2.91
C TRP A 277 18.47 -4.78 2.16
N ARG A 278 17.43 -4.45 2.90
CA ARG A 278 16.18 -3.93 2.36
C ARG A 278 16.09 -2.44 2.66
N TYR A 279 15.95 -1.67 1.59
CA TYR A 279 15.84 -0.23 1.63
C TYR A 279 14.37 0.17 1.55
N TYR A 280 13.82 0.60 2.67
CA TYR A 280 12.47 1.16 2.76
C TYR A 280 12.55 2.68 2.68
N LYS A 281 12.89 3.20 1.53
CA LYS A 281 12.99 4.64 1.29
C LYS A 281 11.65 5.35 1.48
N SER A 282 10.55 4.65 1.24
CA SER A 282 9.19 5.13 1.49
C SER A 282 8.93 5.44 2.97
N SER A 283 9.59 4.75 3.90
CA SER A 283 9.49 4.98 5.35
C SER A 283 10.73 5.60 5.96
N GLY A 284 11.82 5.73 5.20
CA GLY A 284 13.11 6.21 5.68
C GLY A 284 13.84 5.23 6.60
N SER A 285 13.55 3.93 6.47
CA SER A 285 14.13 2.88 7.32
C SER A 285 14.80 1.82 6.46
N ASP A 286 16.05 1.53 6.77
CA ASP A 286 16.82 0.46 6.12
C ASP A 286 17.11 -0.62 7.16
N PHE A 287 16.90 -1.88 6.82
CA PHE A 287 17.26 -2.97 7.70
C PHE A 287 17.69 -4.24 6.95
N ARG A 288 18.43 -5.11 7.64
CA ARG A 288 18.81 -6.43 7.15
C ARG A 288 17.69 -7.44 7.37
N VAL A 289 17.40 -8.21 6.34
CA VAL A 289 16.40 -9.30 6.37
C VAL A 289 17.08 -10.63 6.64
#